data_74a05556562b073f26861fadd399aa7d
#
_entry.id   74a05556562b073f26861fadd399aa7d
#
_cell.length_a   1.000
_cell.length_b   1.000
_cell.length_c   1.000
_cell.angle_alpha   90.00
_cell.angle_beta   90.00
_cell.angle_gamma   90.00
#
_symmetry.space_group_name_H-M   'P 1'
#
loop_
_entity.id
_entity.type
_entity.pdbx_description
1 polymer ?
#
loop_
_entity_poly.entity_id
_entity_poly.type
_entity_poly.pdbx_seq_one_letter_code
_entity_poly.pdbx_strand_id
1 'polypeptide(L)'
;MTFDPEYISQVLSENFEDAKTLFLSPLIAIHYAHLVMLRERDIINSADARALRQALDSISLSDVKAAPYDASCEDLFFYVDRILVKSCGEAVAGRLHTARSRNDIDMTMYRMRQREFIAALIGAVLELREALLDLAQRHRDTLFAAHTHTQPAQPTTIAHYLLGVIEQLERDVTRLRAAFACTNRSPLGSCAITGTGFPIDRQATSDLLGFDAPTGNTYGSIATVDYLLESVSAANVMLAGLGRVVQDLLLWCTIEFGYLRLAEGLVQGSSIMPQKRNPVALEHARAIASKALGQGMAIITGVHNTPFGDIVDTEDDVQPLVASTFRDALRAVALVAASMRGAEFDVAKLESRAAEGGTTLTELADHLVRDHKIPFSTAHTIAARFLQLRCEEPDVSPGAALARVSADMLGAPLQYQDEEIARITSPRHFVEVRRTPGGPAPAETTRAIALSRDVLGRDRAWLDKTHEALRDADARRRQRSEVL
;
A
#
# COMPACT_ATOMS: atom_id res chain seq x y z
N MET A 1 20.06 20.37 34.19
CA MET A 1 21.18 19.54 33.72
C MET A 1 21.78 20.25 32.51
N THR A 2 23.09 20.21 32.35
CA THR A 2 23.74 20.72 31.14
C THR A 2 24.14 19.46 30.34
N PHE A 3 23.53 19.29 29.18
CA PHE A 3 23.86 18.17 28.30
C PHE A 3 25.21 18.41 27.61
N ASP A 4 25.86 17.32 27.20
CA ASP A 4 27.10 17.40 26.44
C ASP A 4 26.83 18.00 25.03
N PRO A 5 27.70 18.88 24.51
CA PRO A 5 27.50 19.53 23.21
C PRO A 5 27.33 18.57 22.04
N GLU A 6 28.06 17.44 22.00
CA GLU A 6 27.93 16.42 21.00
C GLU A 6 26.57 15.72 21.09
N TYR A 7 26.13 15.40 22.30
CA TYR A 7 24.81 14.80 22.52
C TYR A 7 23.67 15.75 22.09
N ILE A 8 23.81 17.04 22.41
CA ILE A 8 22.87 18.07 21.95
C ILE A 8 22.78 18.08 20.40
N SER A 9 23.93 18.16 19.74
CA SER A 9 23.98 18.36 18.28
C SER A 9 23.65 17.11 17.47
N GLN A 10 23.99 15.92 17.99
CA GLN A 10 23.85 14.66 17.24
C GLN A 10 22.53 13.91 17.54
N VAL A 11 21.89 14.20 18.67
CA VAL A 11 20.70 13.47 19.11
C VAL A 11 19.56 14.42 19.49
N LEU A 12 19.70 15.21 20.56
CA LEU A 12 18.57 15.93 21.14
C LEU A 12 17.94 16.96 20.19
N SER A 13 18.78 17.67 19.41
CA SER A 13 18.30 18.66 18.44
C SER A 13 17.50 18.00 17.31
N GLU A 14 17.99 16.89 16.75
CA GLU A 14 17.33 16.15 15.68
C GLU A 14 16.00 15.55 16.18
N ASN A 15 16.03 14.85 17.32
CA ASN A 15 14.84 14.23 17.89
C ASN A 15 13.75 15.26 18.25
N PHE A 16 14.16 16.44 18.73
CA PHE A 16 13.22 17.54 19.00
C PHE A 16 12.55 18.06 17.73
N GLU A 17 13.30 18.28 16.66
CA GLU A 17 12.77 18.75 15.37
C GLU A 17 11.82 17.71 14.75
N ASP A 18 12.19 16.43 14.78
CA ASP A 18 11.35 15.34 14.31
C ASP A 18 10.07 15.19 15.15
N ALA A 19 10.18 15.25 16.47
CA ALA A 19 9.03 15.18 17.37
C ALA A 19 8.05 16.34 17.16
N LYS A 20 8.52 17.57 16.97
CA LYS A 20 7.65 18.73 16.64
C LYS A 20 6.85 18.49 15.37
N THR A 21 7.49 17.90 14.37
CA THR A 21 6.88 17.63 13.06
C THR A 21 5.88 16.49 13.12
N LEU A 22 6.25 15.41 13.80
CA LEU A 22 5.50 14.15 13.77
C LEU A 22 4.49 14.04 14.92
N PHE A 23 4.83 14.52 16.12
CA PHE A 23 4.14 14.09 17.34
C PHE A 23 3.52 15.22 18.18
N LEU A 24 3.74 16.49 17.85
CA LEU A 24 3.18 17.60 18.65
C LEU A 24 1.64 17.49 18.78
N SER A 25 0.92 17.26 17.71
CA SER A 25 -0.55 17.13 17.76
C SER A 25 -1.02 15.91 18.55
N PRO A 26 -0.44 14.70 18.34
CA PRO A 26 -0.71 13.55 19.21
C PRO A 26 -0.43 13.80 20.70
N LEU A 27 0.70 14.43 21.03
CA LEU A 27 1.06 14.75 22.42
C LEU A 27 0.00 15.62 23.11
N ILE A 28 -0.42 16.69 22.45
CA ILE A 28 -1.47 17.58 23.00
C ILE A 28 -2.81 16.83 23.13
N ALA A 29 -3.15 15.97 22.17
CA ALA A 29 -4.36 15.14 22.26
C ALA A 29 -4.31 14.19 23.47
N ILE A 30 -3.14 13.59 23.75
CA ILE A 30 -2.92 12.71 24.90
C ILE A 30 -3.06 13.52 26.20
N HIS A 31 -2.53 14.72 26.27
CA HIS A 31 -2.66 15.59 27.45
C HIS A 31 -4.13 15.88 27.78
N TYR A 32 -4.95 16.22 26.79
CA TYR A 32 -6.38 16.43 27.01
C TYR A 32 -7.12 15.14 27.42
N ALA A 33 -6.86 14.04 26.75
CA ALA A 33 -7.52 12.77 27.07
C ALA A 33 -7.18 12.31 28.50
N HIS A 34 -5.91 12.44 28.88
CA HIS A 34 -5.44 12.08 30.22
C HIS A 34 -6.01 13.01 31.29
N LEU A 35 -6.02 14.33 31.02
CA LEU A 35 -6.61 15.34 31.93
C LEU A 35 -8.09 15.07 32.22
N VAL A 36 -8.86 14.77 31.16
CA VAL A 36 -10.29 14.38 31.30
C VAL A 36 -10.41 13.16 32.21
N MET A 37 -9.65 12.10 31.95
CA MET A 37 -9.68 10.87 32.73
C MET A 37 -9.28 11.11 34.21
N LEU A 38 -8.21 11.86 34.47
CA LEU A 38 -7.79 12.18 35.85
C LEU A 38 -8.89 12.89 36.63
N ARG A 39 -9.60 13.83 36.01
CA ARG A 39 -10.71 14.56 36.64
C ARG A 39 -11.92 13.65 36.85
N GLU A 40 -12.30 12.85 35.91
CA GLU A 40 -13.46 11.94 36.00
C GLU A 40 -13.26 10.82 37.01
N ARG A 41 -11.99 10.44 37.26
CA ARG A 41 -11.62 9.46 38.29
C ARG A 41 -11.35 10.09 39.65
N ASP A 42 -11.62 11.38 39.79
CA ASP A 42 -11.37 12.17 41.02
C ASP A 42 -9.92 12.09 41.52
N ILE A 43 -8.95 11.82 40.61
CA ILE A 43 -7.50 11.83 40.93
C ILE A 43 -7.00 13.26 41.10
N ILE A 44 -7.59 14.19 40.36
CA ILE A 44 -7.34 15.66 40.52
C ILE A 44 -8.68 16.36 40.76
N ASN A 45 -8.61 17.51 41.48
CA ASN A 45 -9.78 18.32 41.77
C ASN A 45 -10.18 19.21 40.58
N SER A 46 -11.40 19.77 40.62
CA SER A 46 -11.92 20.60 39.51
C SER A 46 -11.15 21.92 39.31
N ALA A 47 -10.55 22.49 40.35
CA ALA A 47 -9.79 23.72 40.22
C ALA A 47 -8.48 23.50 39.45
N ASP A 48 -7.74 22.43 39.78
CA ASP A 48 -6.53 22.04 39.09
C ASP A 48 -6.83 21.61 37.66
N ALA A 49 -7.90 20.83 37.42
CA ALA A 49 -8.32 20.41 36.09
C ALA A 49 -8.61 21.62 35.19
N ARG A 50 -9.32 22.61 35.69
CA ARG A 50 -9.61 23.86 34.96
C ARG A 50 -8.34 24.66 34.65
N ALA A 51 -7.43 24.79 35.60
CA ALA A 51 -6.18 25.49 35.39
C ALA A 51 -5.30 24.78 34.34
N LEU A 52 -5.21 23.46 34.40
CA LEU A 52 -4.50 22.65 33.40
C LEU A 52 -5.13 22.76 32.01
N ARG A 53 -6.46 22.72 31.93
CA ARG A 53 -7.16 22.89 30.67
C ARG A 53 -6.87 24.26 30.05
N GLN A 54 -6.94 25.35 30.82
CA GLN A 54 -6.61 26.69 30.34
C GLN A 54 -5.14 26.82 29.93
N ALA A 55 -4.23 26.16 30.63
CA ALA A 55 -2.81 26.11 30.27
C ALA A 55 -2.62 25.36 28.93
N LEU A 56 -3.29 24.22 28.69
CA LEU A 56 -3.27 23.50 27.42
C LEU A 56 -3.86 24.33 26.28
N ASP A 57 -4.98 25.03 26.52
CA ASP A 57 -5.64 25.90 25.53
C ASP A 57 -4.74 27.07 25.10
N SER A 58 -3.82 27.52 25.97
CA SER A 58 -2.88 28.60 25.70
C SER A 58 -1.69 28.18 24.82
N ILE A 59 -1.48 26.89 24.57
CA ILE A 59 -0.36 26.40 23.77
C ILE A 59 -0.62 26.69 22.28
N SER A 60 0.19 27.58 21.71
CA SER A 60 0.20 27.83 20.27
C SER A 60 1.03 26.75 19.57
N LEU A 61 0.36 25.87 18.82
CA LEU A 61 1.06 24.82 18.05
C LEU A 61 2.02 25.39 17.00
N SER A 62 1.69 26.56 16.42
CA SER A 62 2.55 27.25 15.47
C SER A 62 3.84 27.75 16.13
N ASP A 63 3.74 28.29 17.35
CA ASP A 63 4.90 28.83 18.08
C ASP A 63 5.82 27.68 18.52
N VAL A 64 5.24 26.56 19.00
CA VAL A 64 6.02 25.36 19.34
C VAL A 64 6.75 24.80 18.11
N LYS A 65 6.07 24.74 16.96
CA LYS A 65 6.70 24.29 15.69
C LYS A 65 7.82 25.21 15.23
N ALA A 66 7.69 26.52 15.45
CA ALA A 66 8.69 27.52 15.06
C ALA A 66 9.85 27.65 16.06
N ALA A 67 9.69 27.16 17.29
CA ALA A 67 10.71 27.26 18.32
C ALA A 67 11.96 26.45 17.97
N PRO A 68 13.17 27.06 17.97
CA PRO A 68 14.41 26.31 17.83
C PRO A 68 14.68 25.51 19.11
N TYR A 69 15.41 24.39 18.95
CA TYR A 69 15.93 23.66 20.11
C TYR A 69 17.01 24.50 20.83
N ASP A 70 16.85 24.70 22.12
CA ASP A 70 17.72 25.55 22.93
C ASP A 70 18.53 24.80 23.99
N ALA A 71 18.51 23.47 23.95
CA ALA A 71 19.17 22.58 24.91
C ALA A 71 18.74 22.76 26.39
N SER A 72 17.67 23.47 26.65
CA SER A 72 17.17 23.74 28.01
C SER A 72 16.25 22.65 28.55
N CYS A 73 15.88 21.68 27.72
CA CYS A 73 15.11 20.49 28.05
C CYS A 73 15.57 19.30 27.19
N GLU A 74 15.19 18.11 27.59
CA GLU A 74 15.60 16.86 26.91
C GLU A 74 14.88 16.68 25.58
N ASP A 75 13.55 16.92 25.55
CA ASP A 75 12.70 16.61 24.42
C ASP A 75 11.46 17.53 24.30
N LEU A 76 10.59 17.23 23.34
CA LEU A 76 9.33 17.95 23.12
C LEU A 76 8.37 17.84 24.32
N PHE A 77 8.35 16.70 25.03
CA PHE A 77 7.49 16.51 26.20
C PHE A 77 7.86 17.55 27.30
N PHE A 78 9.13 17.63 27.68
CA PHE A 78 9.59 18.60 28.67
C PHE A 78 9.49 20.05 28.17
N TYR A 79 9.62 20.29 26.89
CA TYR A 79 9.38 21.61 26.32
C TYR A 79 7.93 22.06 26.53
N VAL A 80 6.96 21.18 26.23
CA VAL A 80 5.53 21.44 26.46
C VAL A 80 5.23 21.56 27.95
N ASP A 81 5.81 20.69 28.79
CA ASP A 81 5.65 20.74 30.25
C ASP A 81 6.09 22.09 30.84
N ARG A 82 7.21 22.66 30.38
CA ARG A 82 7.64 24.01 30.80
C ARG A 82 6.65 25.10 30.42
N ILE A 83 5.97 24.98 29.27
CA ILE A 83 4.92 25.93 28.91
C ILE A 83 3.76 25.83 29.91
N LEU A 84 3.38 24.62 30.30
CA LEU A 84 2.36 24.39 31.31
C LEU A 84 2.76 24.93 32.67
N VAL A 85 3.98 24.63 33.11
CA VAL A 85 4.53 25.17 34.39
C VAL A 85 4.52 26.71 34.42
N LYS A 86 4.89 27.34 33.31
CA LYS A 86 4.85 28.80 33.18
C LYS A 86 3.42 29.35 33.24
N SER A 87 2.45 28.62 32.75
CA SER A 87 1.05 29.04 32.67
C SER A 87 0.29 28.84 34.00
N CYS A 88 0.44 27.68 34.65
CA CYS A 88 -0.36 27.32 35.84
C CYS A 88 0.44 26.98 37.09
N GLY A 89 1.78 27.15 37.06
CA GLY A 89 2.67 26.84 38.18
C GLY A 89 3.03 25.36 38.30
N GLU A 90 4.19 25.09 38.90
CA GLU A 90 4.79 23.75 39.00
C GLU A 90 3.89 22.76 39.74
N ALA A 91 3.26 23.15 40.83
CA ALA A 91 2.41 22.27 41.63
C ALA A 91 1.15 21.79 40.87
N VAL A 92 0.57 22.63 40.01
CA VAL A 92 -0.58 22.30 39.21
C VAL A 92 -0.16 21.52 37.96
N ALA A 93 0.87 22.00 37.24
CA ALA A 93 1.39 21.34 36.05
C ALA A 93 1.81 19.89 36.33
N GLY A 94 2.52 19.63 37.41
CA GLY A 94 2.97 18.31 37.83
C GLY A 94 1.83 17.31 38.07
N ARG A 95 0.61 17.77 38.37
CA ARG A 95 -0.55 16.88 38.54
C ARG A 95 -0.97 16.21 37.21
N LEU A 96 -0.72 16.87 36.09
CA LEU A 96 -1.02 16.29 34.78
C LEU A 96 -0.14 15.05 34.48
N HIS A 97 1.04 14.96 35.08
CA HIS A 97 1.94 13.84 34.93
C HIS A 97 1.60 12.61 35.81
N THR A 98 0.59 12.74 36.68
CA THR A 98 0.15 11.63 37.56
C THR A 98 -0.24 10.38 36.76
N ALA A 99 0.32 9.23 37.14
CA ALA A 99 -0.03 7.91 36.60
C ALA A 99 0.26 7.73 35.11
N ARG A 100 1.31 8.35 34.60
CA ARG A 100 1.86 8.12 33.23
C ARG A 100 3.37 8.30 33.23
N SER A 101 4.02 7.87 32.15
CA SER A 101 5.43 8.05 31.85
C SER A 101 5.59 8.58 30.43
N ARG A 102 6.78 9.07 30.07
CA ARG A 102 7.12 9.29 28.64
C ARG A 102 6.95 8.02 27.84
N ASN A 103 7.37 6.88 28.35
CA ASN A 103 7.30 5.57 27.68
C ASN A 103 5.91 5.26 27.14
N ASP A 104 4.84 5.36 27.94
CA ASP A 104 3.49 5.09 27.44
C ASP A 104 2.89 6.24 26.63
N ILE A 105 3.35 7.48 26.86
CA ILE A 105 3.01 8.64 26.01
C ILE A 105 3.60 8.47 24.61
N ASP A 106 4.89 8.16 24.51
CA ASP A 106 5.62 8.05 23.25
C ASP A 106 5.06 6.89 22.41
N MET A 107 4.91 5.70 22.99
CA MET A 107 4.28 4.56 22.32
C MET A 107 2.84 4.85 21.88
N THR A 108 2.12 5.72 22.59
CA THR A 108 0.79 6.16 22.18
C THR A 108 0.84 7.13 21.00
N MET A 109 1.77 8.09 21.03
CA MET A 109 2.00 9.03 19.90
C MET A 109 2.40 8.29 18.63
N TYR A 110 3.32 7.32 18.74
CA TYR A 110 3.78 6.49 17.60
C TYR A 110 2.62 5.73 16.96
N ARG A 111 1.78 5.06 17.76
CA ARG A 111 0.61 4.35 17.25
C ARG A 111 -0.45 5.28 16.65
N MET A 112 -0.67 6.46 17.24
CA MET A 112 -1.58 7.46 16.67
C MET A 112 -1.10 7.92 15.29
N ARG A 113 0.19 8.20 15.13
CA ARG A 113 0.75 8.61 13.84
C ARG A 113 0.79 7.46 12.85
N GLN A 114 1.16 6.26 13.29
CA GLN A 114 1.26 5.08 12.44
C GLN A 114 -0.09 4.70 11.81
N ARG A 115 -1.20 4.74 12.56
CA ARG A 115 -2.52 4.46 12.00
C ARG A 115 -2.95 5.47 10.92
N GLU A 116 -2.52 6.74 11.04
CA GLU A 116 -2.75 7.76 10.01
C GLU A 116 -1.97 7.43 8.73
N PHE A 117 -0.72 7.01 8.86
CA PHE A 117 0.08 6.58 7.72
C PHE A 117 -0.53 5.38 6.99
N ILE A 118 -0.98 4.36 7.73
CA ILE A 118 -1.62 3.18 7.17
C ILE A 118 -2.93 3.56 6.45
N ALA A 119 -3.78 4.38 7.07
CA ALA A 119 -5.05 4.81 6.48
C ALA A 119 -4.83 5.62 5.20
N ALA A 120 -3.85 6.52 5.18
CA ALA A 120 -3.48 7.30 3.99
C ALA A 120 -2.97 6.39 2.86
N LEU A 121 -2.15 5.39 3.17
CA LEU A 121 -1.65 4.44 2.18
C LEU A 121 -2.80 3.57 1.62
N ILE A 122 -3.72 3.10 2.47
CA ILE A 122 -4.93 2.40 2.01
C ILE A 122 -5.70 3.29 1.02
N GLY A 123 -5.95 4.56 1.36
CA GLY A 123 -6.63 5.51 0.47
C GLY A 123 -5.98 5.60 -0.91
N ALA A 124 -4.65 5.73 -0.97
CA ALA A 124 -3.92 5.78 -2.23
C ALA A 124 -4.05 4.48 -3.04
N VAL A 125 -4.05 3.32 -2.38
CA VAL A 125 -4.24 2.01 -3.05
C VAL A 125 -5.66 1.88 -3.60
N LEU A 126 -6.68 2.39 -2.90
CA LEU A 126 -8.06 2.39 -3.39
C LEU A 126 -8.21 3.26 -4.65
N GLU A 127 -7.56 4.43 -4.70
CA GLU A 127 -7.51 5.29 -5.90
C GLU A 127 -6.80 4.58 -7.08
N LEU A 128 -5.71 3.87 -6.82
CA LEU A 128 -5.05 3.08 -7.84
C LEU A 128 -5.96 1.96 -8.37
N ARG A 129 -6.63 1.22 -7.48
CA ARG A 129 -7.56 0.15 -7.86
C ARG A 129 -8.71 0.67 -8.71
N GLU A 130 -9.26 1.85 -8.38
CA GLU A 130 -10.30 2.48 -9.20
C GLU A 130 -9.80 2.79 -10.61
N ALA A 131 -8.63 3.43 -10.72
CA ALA A 131 -8.03 3.75 -12.02
C ALA A 131 -7.79 2.48 -12.88
N LEU A 132 -7.32 1.40 -12.25
CA LEU A 132 -7.11 0.12 -12.93
C LEU A 132 -8.43 -0.56 -13.33
N LEU A 133 -9.49 -0.48 -12.51
CA LEU A 133 -10.82 -0.99 -12.84
C LEU A 133 -11.46 -0.25 -14.01
N ASP A 134 -11.28 1.06 -14.08
CA ASP A 134 -11.76 1.87 -15.20
C ASP A 134 -11.02 1.53 -16.49
N LEU A 135 -9.70 1.31 -16.43
CA LEU A 135 -8.92 0.81 -17.55
C LEU A 135 -9.37 -0.60 -17.97
N ALA A 136 -9.54 -1.51 -17.03
CA ALA A 136 -10.00 -2.86 -17.30
C ALA A 136 -11.37 -2.86 -17.99
N GLN A 137 -12.28 -1.99 -17.55
CA GLN A 137 -13.59 -1.84 -18.20
C GLN A 137 -13.48 -1.35 -19.64
N ARG A 138 -12.62 -0.35 -19.91
CA ARG A 138 -12.41 0.19 -21.27
C ARG A 138 -11.74 -0.80 -22.20
N HIS A 139 -10.84 -1.62 -21.68
CA HIS A 139 -10.02 -2.57 -22.45
C HIS A 139 -10.40 -4.03 -22.22
N ARG A 140 -11.69 -4.27 -21.90
CA ARG A 140 -12.23 -5.61 -21.63
C ARG A 140 -11.99 -6.58 -22.76
N ASP A 141 -12.14 -6.10 -23.99
CA ASP A 141 -12.05 -6.90 -25.21
C ASP A 141 -10.75 -6.64 -26.00
N THR A 142 -9.83 -5.81 -25.49
CA THR A 142 -8.54 -5.53 -26.12
C THR A 142 -7.60 -6.72 -25.97
N LEU A 143 -7.32 -7.38 -27.08
CA LEU A 143 -6.42 -8.53 -27.12
C LEU A 143 -4.98 -8.12 -26.79
N PHE A 144 -4.27 -9.01 -26.13
CA PHE A 144 -2.90 -8.81 -25.67
C PHE A 144 -2.17 -10.16 -25.61
N ALA A 145 -0.91 -10.23 -26.00
CA ALA A 145 -0.09 -11.41 -25.82
C ALA A 145 0.47 -11.42 -24.39
N ALA A 146 -0.01 -12.34 -23.54
CA ALA A 146 0.60 -12.59 -22.25
C ALA A 146 2.03 -13.10 -22.42
N HIS A 147 2.91 -12.75 -21.48
CA HIS A 147 4.31 -13.13 -21.50
C HIS A 147 4.64 -14.12 -20.39
N THR A 148 5.43 -15.13 -20.71
CA THR A 148 6.09 -16.00 -19.74
C THR A 148 7.57 -16.05 -20.09
N HIS A 149 8.46 -16.02 -19.10
CA HIS A 149 9.90 -15.98 -19.33
C HIS A 149 10.33 -14.88 -20.33
N THR A 150 9.65 -13.72 -20.26
CA THR A 150 9.85 -12.57 -21.17
C THR A 150 9.54 -12.81 -22.64
N GLN A 151 8.94 -13.96 -22.99
CA GLN A 151 8.52 -14.28 -24.36
C GLN A 151 7.00 -14.19 -24.48
N PRO A 152 6.47 -13.77 -25.66
CA PRO A 152 5.04 -13.90 -25.95
C PRO A 152 4.60 -15.36 -25.80
N ALA A 153 3.51 -15.58 -25.04
CA ALA A 153 3.05 -16.92 -24.70
C ALA A 153 1.67 -17.20 -25.30
N GLN A 154 0.62 -16.65 -24.72
CA GLN A 154 -0.76 -16.93 -25.11
C GLN A 154 -1.58 -15.65 -25.19
N PRO A 155 -2.58 -15.57 -26.09
CA PRO A 155 -3.49 -14.45 -26.14
C PRO A 155 -4.32 -14.33 -24.84
N THR A 156 -4.49 -13.11 -24.40
CA THR A 156 -5.36 -12.70 -23.29
C THR A 156 -5.95 -11.33 -23.59
N THR A 157 -6.49 -10.63 -22.56
CA THR A 157 -6.91 -9.24 -22.68
C THR A 157 -6.19 -8.35 -21.68
N ILE A 158 -6.09 -7.05 -21.99
CA ILE A 158 -5.57 -6.05 -21.05
C ILE A 158 -6.38 -6.08 -19.74
N ALA A 159 -7.70 -6.25 -19.83
CA ALA A 159 -8.54 -6.37 -18.63
C ALA A 159 -8.14 -7.55 -17.75
N HIS A 160 -7.87 -8.69 -18.32
CA HIS A 160 -7.47 -9.90 -17.58
C HIS A 160 -6.13 -9.67 -16.86
N TYR A 161 -5.16 -9.03 -17.51
CA TYR A 161 -3.89 -8.64 -16.87
C TYR A 161 -4.11 -7.68 -15.69
N LEU A 162 -4.89 -6.61 -15.92
CA LEU A 162 -5.16 -5.60 -14.88
C LEU A 162 -5.94 -6.19 -13.70
N LEU A 163 -6.86 -7.12 -13.93
CA LEU A 163 -7.58 -7.82 -12.86
C LEU A 163 -6.64 -8.65 -11.98
N GLY A 164 -5.60 -9.27 -12.54
CA GLY A 164 -4.58 -9.95 -11.76
C GLY A 164 -3.80 -9.00 -10.83
N VAL A 165 -3.51 -7.78 -11.30
CA VAL A 165 -2.91 -6.70 -10.47
C VAL A 165 -3.87 -6.23 -9.40
N ILE A 166 -5.14 -5.99 -9.75
CA ILE A 166 -6.17 -5.53 -8.81
C ILE A 166 -6.37 -6.54 -7.69
N GLU A 167 -6.45 -7.83 -7.99
CA GLU A 167 -6.59 -8.90 -7.00
C GLU A 167 -5.41 -8.95 -6.01
N GLN A 168 -4.18 -8.68 -6.46
CA GLN A 168 -3.05 -8.52 -5.56
C GLN A 168 -3.24 -7.31 -4.63
N LEU A 169 -3.64 -6.14 -5.15
CA LEU A 169 -3.88 -4.94 -4.36
C LEU A 169 -5.04 -5.11 -3.36
N GLU A 170 -6.03 -5.94 -3.64
CA GLU A 170 -7.09 -6.33 -2.70
C GLU A 170 -6.51 -7.07 -1.48
N ARG A 171 -5.60 -8.01 -1.73
CA ARG A 171 -4.88 -8.70 -0.65
C ARG A 171 -3.96 -7.75 0.13
N ASP A 172 -3.37 -6.76 -0.54
CA ASP A 172 -2.52 -5.76 0.11
C ASP A 172 -3.34 -4.84 1.03
N VAL A 173 -4.53 -4.41 0.61
CA VAL A 173 -5.46 -3.67 1.48
C VAL A 173 -5.85 -4.52 2.70
N THR A 174 -6.09 -5.81 2.52
CA THR A 174 -6.39 -6.73 3.64
C THR A 174 -5.23 -6.77 4.65
N ARG A 175 -3.98 -6.84 4.20
CA ARG A 175 -2.79 -6.78 5.07
C ARG A 175 -2.67 -5.45 5.81
N LEU A 176 -2.85 -4.34 5.10
CA LEU A 176 -2.80 -2.99 5.69
C LEU A 176 -3.91 -2.78 6.73
N ARG A 177 -5.12 -3.32 6.51
CA ARG A 177 -6.21 -3.29 7.49
C ARG A 177 -5.88 -4.13 8.73
N ALA A 178 -5.24 -5.28 8.59
CA ALA A 178 -4.76 -6.08 9.72
C ALA A 178 -3.71 -5.31 10.53
N ALA A 179 -2.73 -4.71 9.85
CA ALA A 179 -1.73 -3.84 10.48
C ALA A 179 -2.36 -2.63 11.19
N PHE A 180 -3.40 -2.02 10.61
CA PHE A 180 -4.16 -0.96 11.28
C PHE A 180 -4.80 -1.47 12.59
N ALA A 181 -5.43 -2.62 12.58
CA ALA A 181 -6.07 -3.20 13.77
C ALA A 181 -5.06 -3.54 14.88
N CYS A 182 -3.86 -4.01 14.51
CA CYS A 182 -2.76 -4.23 15.45
C CYS A 182 -2.25 -2.90 16.04
N THR A 183 -2.14 -1.87 15.21
CA THR A 183 -1.68 -0.54 15.61
C THR A 183 -2.70 0.19 16.48
N ASN A 184 -4.00 0.01 16.21
CA ASN A 184 -5.08 0.78 16.87
C ASN A 184 -5.45 0.27 18.28
N ARG A 185 -4.43 -0.01 19.10
CA ARG A 185 -4.52 -0.41 20.50
C ARG A 185 -3.73 0.56 21.36
N SER A 186 -4.37 1.12 22.41
CA SER A 186 -3.78 2.16 23.25
C SER A 186 -2.80 1.61 24.29
N PRO A 187 -1.52 2.00 24.29
CA PRO A 187 -0.58 1.69 25.38
C PRO A 187 -0.77 2.57 26.62
N LEU A 188 -1.45 3.72 26.52
CA LEU A 188 -1.55 4.72 27.58
C LEU A 188 -2.09 4.13 28.89
N GLY A 189 -1.48 4.53 30.00
CA GLY A 189 -1.74 3.99 31.32
C GLY A 189 -0.89 2.77 31.68
N SER A 190 0.06 2.39 30.83
CA SER A 190 1.10 1.39 31.16
C SER A 190 2.22 1.98 32.00
N CYS A 191 2.27 3.31 32.14
CA CYS A 191 3.32 4.07 32.78
C CYS A 191 4.70 3.70 32.22
N ALA A 192 5.71 3.53 33.06
CA ALA A 192 7.02 3.14 32.58
C ALA A 192 6.98 1.77 31.87
N ILE A 193 6.31 0.76 32.45
CA ILE A 193 6.13 -0.59 31.87
C ILE A 193 5.18 -1.48 32.69
N THR A 194 5.09 -1.26 34.02
CA THR A 194 4.36 -2.15 34.95
C THR A 194 2.99 -1.61 35.38
N GLY A 195 2.54 -0.51 34.77
CA GLY A 195 1.29 0.17 35.15
C GLY A 195 1.43 1.05 36.37
N THR A 196 0.32 1.36 37.04
CA THR A 196 0.28 2.29 38.16
C THR A 196 -0.67 1.79 39.27
N GLY A 197 -0.42 2.24 40.50
CA GLY A 197 -1.34 2.01 41.63
C GLY A 197 -2.53 3.00 41.69
N PHE A 198 -2.60 3.99 40.80
CA PHE A 198 -3.73 4.92 40.74
C PHE A 198 -4.92 4.25 40.02
N PRO A 199 -6.17 4.57 40.41
CA PRO A 199 -7.38 3.99 39.80
C PRO A 199 -7.72 4.66 38.46
N ILE A 200 -6.78 4.69 37.53
CA ILE A 200 -6.97 5.24 36.18
C ILE A 200 -7.95 4.42 35.35
N ASP A 201 -8.51 5.05 34.32
CA ASP A 201 -9.38 4.41 33.35
C ASP A 201 -8.73 4.41 31.96
N ARG A 202 -8.05 3.31 31.62
CA ARG A 202 -7.40 3.12 30.33
C ARG A 202 -8.40 3.03 29.17
N GLN A 203 -9.64 2.55 29.43
CA GLN A 203 -10.67 2.50 28.38
C GLN A 203 -11.12 3.93 28.03
N ALA A 204 -11.37 4.77 29.03
CA ALA A 204 -11.77 6.16 28.79
C ALA A 204 -10.73 6.93 27.95
N THR A 205 -9.44 6.79 28.24
CA THR A 205 -8.38 7.42 27.43
C THR A 205 -8.28 6.82 26.03
N SER A 206 -8.48 5.50 25.89
CA SER A 206 -8.56 4.82 24.59
C SER A 206 -9.67 5.40 23.71
N ASP A 207 -10.89 5.52 24.27
CA ASP A 207 -12.07 6.04 23.58
C ASP A 207 -11.91 7.50 23.14
N LEU A 208 -11.25 8.31 23.97
CA LEU A 208 -10.99 9.73 23.71
C LEU A 208 -9.89 9.95 22.65
N LEU A 209 -9.03 8.96 22.45
CA LEU A 209 -7.97 8.98 21.45
C LEU A 209 -8.32 8.18 20.19
N GLY A 210 -9.52 7.55 20.15
CA GLY A 210 -10.01 6.81 19.00
C GLY A 210 -9.31 5.47 18.76
N PHE A 211 -8.78 4.86 19.83
CA PHE A 211 -8.32 3.47 19.79
C PHE A 211 -9.48 2.50 20.02
N ASP A 212 -9.37 1.28 19.48
CA ASP A 212 -10.39 0.26 19.66
C ASP A 212 -10.49 -0.23 21.12
N ALA A 213 -9.36 -0.32 21.81
CA ALA A 213 -9.24 -0.68 23.21
C ALA A 213 -7.80 -0.41 23.72
N PRO A 214 -7.57 -0.44 25.04
CA PRO A 214 -6.22 -0.51 25.56
C PRO A 214 -5.54 -1.85 25.22
N THR A 215 -4.19 -1.86 25.20
CA THR A 215 -3.41 -3.09 25.13
C THR A 215 -3.65 -3.97 26.36
N GLY A 216 -3.62 -5.28 26.19
CA GLY A 216 -3.97 -6.24 27.25
C GLY A 216 -2.92 -6.43 28.34
N ASN A 217 -1.67 -6.03 28.10
CA ASN A 217 -0.55 -6.22 29.03
C ASN A 217 0.32 -4.96 29.03
N THR A 218 0.62 -4.41 30.23
CA THR A 218 1.36 -3.16 30.35
C THR A 218 2.83 -3.30 29.94
N TYR A 219 3.45 -4.45 30.22
CA TYR A 219 4.82 -4.71 29.80
C TYR A 219 4.90 -4.78 28.25
N GLY A 220 4.02 -5.56 27.64
CA GLY A 220 3.93 -5.65 26.17
C GLY A 220 3.52 -4.33 25.50
N SER A 221 2.83 -3.44 26.22
CA SER A 221 2.48 -2.10 25.70
C SER A 221 3.71 -1.27 25.33
N ILE A 222 4.79 -1.45 26.07
CA ILE A 222 6.06 -0.72 25.93
C ILE A 222 7.05 -1.55 25.08
N ALA A 223 7.19 -2.83 25.43
CA ALA A 223 8.24 -3.70 24.89
C ALA A 223 7.99 -4.21 23.48
N THR A 224 6.69 -4.27 23.01
CA THR A 224 6.40 -4.88 21.70
C THR A 224 6.45 -3.84 20.59
N VAL A 225 7.07 -4.24 19.48
CA VAL A 225 7.19 -3.44 18.25
C VAL A 225 6.53 -4.12 17.03
N ASP A 226 5.77 -5.17 17.26
CA ASP A 226 5.08 -5.93 16.22
C ASP A 226 4.10 -5.07 15.41
N TYR A 227 3.42 -4.11 16.02
CA TYR A 227 2.56 -3.15 15.33
C TYR A 227 3.31 -2.35 14.25
N LEU A 228 4.56 -1.97 14.52
CA LEU A 228 5.43 -1.28 13.59
C LEU A 228 5.92 -2.22 12.49
N LEU A 229 6.43 -3.40 12.88
CA LEU A 229 6.95 -4.40 11.95
C LEU A 229 5.87 -4.94 11.02
N GLU A 230 4.66 -5.19 11.51
CA GLU A 230 3.53 -5.63 10.68
C GLU A 230 3.16 -4.57 9.65
N SER A 231 3.10 -3.30 10.06
CA SER A 231 2.72 -2.20 9.16
C SER A 231 3.75 -1.95 8.06
N VAL A 232 5.05 -1.93 8.38
CA VAL A 232 6.10 -1.76 7.36
C VAL A 232 6.23 -2.99 6.47
N SER A 233 6.01 -4.21 7.02
CA SER A 233 6.01 -5.45 6.23
C SER A 233 4.85 -5.48 5.25
N ALA A 234 3.64 -5.06 5.64
CA ALA A 234 2.50 -4.95 4.75
C ALA A 234 2.78 -3.97 3.59
N ALA A 235 3.36 -2.81 3.89
CA ALA A 235 3.79 -1.85 2.88
C ALA A 235 4.86 -2.43 1.96
N ASN A 236 5.86 -3.13 2.49
CA ASN A 236 6.93 -3.76 1.71
C ASN A 236 6.42 -4.83 0.73
N VAL A 237 5.49 -5.69 1.16
CA VAL A 237 4.86 -6.70 0.30
C VAL A 237 4.13 -6.04 -0.86
N MET A 238 3.35 -4.99 -0.58
CA MET A 238 2.64 -4.21 -1.59
C MET A 238 3.61 -3.55 -2.59
N LEU A 239 4.67 -2.87 -2.09
CA LEU A 239 5.64 -2.17 -2.92
C LEU A 239 6.43 -3.13 -3.81
N ALA A 240 6.81 -4.31 -3.31
CA ALA A 240 7.49 -5.33 -4.09
C ALA A 240 6.62 -5.84 -5.25
N GLY A 241 5.32 -6.06 -5.01
CA GLY A 241 4.37 -6.42 -6.05
C GLY A 241 4.15 -5.31 -7.07
N LEU A 242 3.92 -4.08 -6.58
CA LEU A 242 3.72 -2.90 -7.44
C LEU A 242 4.94 -2.61 -8.31
N GLY A 243 6.16 -2.76 -7.79
CA GLY A 243 7.40 -2.55 -8.55
C GLY A 243 7.52 -3.45 -9.77
N ARG A 244 7.03 -4.70 -9.71
CA ARG A 244 6.98 -5.62 -10.84
C ARG A 244 6.01 -5.13 -11.92
N VAL A 245 4.84 -4.66 -11.51
CA VAL A 245 3.84 -4.08 -12.44
C VAL A 245 4.40 -2.83 -13.11
N VAL A 246 5.03 -1.93 -12.34
CA VAL A 246 5.65 -0.72 -12.91
C VAL A 246 6.75 -1.06 -13.91
N GLN A 247 7.49 -2.15 -13.70
CA GLN A 247 8.49 -2.60 -14.67
C GLN A 247 7.85 -3.04 -15.99
N ASP A 248 6.72 -3.75 -15.97
CA ASP A 248 5.98 -4.10 -17.18
C ASP A 248 5.45 -2.85 -17.89
N LEU A 249 4.87 -1.90 -17.15
CA LEU A 249 4.36 -0.65 -17.69
C LEU A 249 5.47 0.19 -18.36
N LEU A 250 6.66 0.24 -17.77
CA LEU A 250 7.83 0.90 -18.34
C LEU A 250 8.28 0.23 -19.64
N LEU A 251 8.30 -1.09 -19.67
CA LEU A 251 8.63 -1.85 -20.87
C LEU A 251 7.61 -1.57 -21.99
N TRP A 252 6.32 -1.51 -21.66
CA TRP A 252 5.26 -1.21 -22.62
C TRP A 252 5.31 0.23 -23.15
N CYS A 253 5.91 1.16 -22.41
CA CYS A 253 6.14 2.53 -22.87
C CYS A 253 7.35 2.67 -23.83
N THR A 254 8.21 1.66 -23.97
CA THR A 254 9.33 1.70 -24.92
C THR A 254 8.84 1.76 -26.35
N ILE A 255 9.67 2.31 -27.26
CA ILE A 255 9.30 2.39 -28.69
C ILE A 255 9.22 0.98 -29.32
N GLU A 256 10.01 0.03 -28.82
CA GLU A 256 10.07 -1.37 -29.26
C GLU A 256 8.74 -2.08 -28.98
N PHE A 257 8.18 -1.94 -27.76
CA PHE A 257 6.86 -2.46 -27.41
C PHE A 257 5.76 -1.52 -27.90
N GLY A 258 5.78 -0.25 -27.49
CA GLY A 258 4.81 0.77 -27.88
C GLY A 258 3.37 0.41 -27.58
N TYR A 259 3.13 -0.36 -26.52
CA TYR A 259 1.80 -0.79 -26.11
C TYR A 259 1.05 0.27 -25.30
N LEU A 260 1.81 1.08 -24.53
CA LEU A 260 1.29 2.03 -23.56
C LEU A 260 1.83 3.43 -23.84
N ARG A 261 0.93 4.41 -23.84
CA ARG A 261 1.26 5.84 -23.91
C ARG A 261 0.73 6.55 -22.68
N LEU A 262 1.59 7.28 -21.98
CA LEU A 262 1.21 8.14 -20.87
C LEU A 262 0.76 9.52 -21.35
N ALA A 263 -0.09 10.17 -20.55
CA ALA A 263 -0.50 11.57 -20.79
C ALA A 263 0.71 12.52 -20.75
N GLU A 264 0.62 13.64 -21.47
CA GLU A 264 1.72 14.63 -21.63
C GLU A 264 2.28 15.14 -20.30
N GLY A 265 1.44 15.36 -19.29
CA GLY A 265 1.87 15.82 -17.96
C GLY A 265 2.67 14.78 -17.13
N LEU A 266 2.82 13.55 -17.64
CA LEU A 266 3.49 12.44 -16.96
C LEU A 266 4.74 11.94 -17.69
N VAL A 267 5.13 12.64 -18.72
CA VAL A 267 6.33 12.36 -19.53
C VAL A 267 7.24 13.57 -19.57
N GLN A 268 8.51 13.33 -19.83
CA GLN A 268 9.49 14.40 -20.11
C GLN A 268 10.08 14.21 -21.50
N GLY A 269 10.18 15.31 -22.23
CA GLY A 269 10.92 15.38 -23.48
C GLY A 269 12.43 15.39 -23.25
N SER A 270 13.17 15.40 -24.35
CA SER A 270 14.60 15.60 -24.34
C SER A 270 14.94 17.01 -24.85
N SER A 271 15.94 17.67 -24.28
CA SER A 271 16.43 18.95 -24.73
C SER A 271 17.16 18.88 -26.11
N ILE A 272 17.52 17.65 -26.53
CA ILE A 272 18.30 17.41 -27.76
C ILE A 272 17.51 16.55 -28.77
N MET A 273 16.69 15.62 -28.28
CA MET A 273 15.95 14.63 -29.10
C MET A 273 14.47 14.94 -29.09
N PRO A 274 13.94 15.65 -30.12
CA PRO A 274 12.54 16.16 -30.09
C PRO A 274 11.49 15.04 -30.10
N GLN A 275 11.82 13.84 -30.55
CA GLN A 275 10.92 12.70 -30.63
C GLN A 275 10.83 11.92 -29.29
N LYS A 276 11.72 12.18 -28.32
CA LYS A 276 11.85 11.38 -27.11
C LYS A 276 10.79 11.75 -26.06
N ARG A 277 10.09 10.75 -25.59
CA ARG A 277 9.05 10.85 -24.55
C ARG A 277 9.39 9.88 -23.41
N ASN A 278 10.03 10.37 -22.36
CA ASN A 278 10.47 9.56 -21.25
C ASN A 278 9.29 9.34 -20.27
N PRO A 279 8.95 8.11 -19.89
CA PRO A 279 7.87 7.82 -18.94
C PRO A 279 8.30 8.08 -17.48
N VAL A 280 8.78 9.32 -17.20
CA VAL A 280 9.47 9.67 -15.95
C VAL A 280 8.60 9.50 -14.71
N ALA A 281 7.29 9.66 -14.81
CA ALA A 281 6.40 9.42 -13.67
C ALA A 281 6.48 7.97 -13.18
N LEU A 282 6.53 6.98 -14.09
CA LEU A 282 6.69 5.58 -13.75
C LEU A 282 8.13 5.25 -13.32
N GLU A 283 9.15 5.89 -13.92
CA GLU A 283 10.54 5.75 -13.48
C GLU A 283 10.71 6.22 -12.02
N HIS A 284 10.16 7.40 -11.69
CA HIS A 284 10.15 7.91 -10.31
C HIS A 284 9.35 7.01 -9.38
N ALA A 285 8.18 6.51 -9.80
CA ALA A 285 7.39 5.57 -8.99
C ALA A 285 8.21 4.34 -8.62
N ARG A 286 8.92 3.73 -9.58
CA ARG A 286 9.81 2.58 -9.34
C ARG A 286 10.94 2.90 -8.38
N ALA A 287 11.65 4.02 -8.61
CA ALA A 287 12.78 4.42 -7.78
C ALA A 287 12.36 4.73 -6.33
N ILE A 288 11.25 5.46 -6.17
CA ILE A 288 10.71 5.82 -4.85
C ILE A 288 10.19 4.57 -4.13
N ALA A 289 9.52 3.65 -4.83
CA ALA A 289 9.07 2.37 -4.26
C ALA A 289 10.26 1.52 -3.76
N SER A 290 11.34 1.45 -4.54
CA SER A 290 12.56 0.74 -4.13
C SER A 290 13.21 1.37 -2.90
N LYS A 291 13.22 2.71 -2.81
CA LYS A 291 13.72 3.44 -1.65
C LYS A 291 12.86 3.13 -0.42
N ALA A 292 11.53 3.22 -0.52
CA ALA A 292 10.60 2.93 0.58
C ALA A 292 10.75 1.49 1.08
N LEU A 293 10.88 0.53 0.18
CA LEU A 293 11.13 -0.88 0.51
C LEU A 293 12.44 -1.06 1.27
N GLY A 294 13.52 -0.40 0.83
CA GLY A 294 14.80 -0.42 1.54
C GLY A 294 14.72 0.19 2.95
N GLN A 295 13.98 1.28 3.11
CA GLN A 295 13.72 1.91 4.41
C GLN A 295 12.93 0.96 5.34
N GLY A 296 11.89 0.30 4.86
CA GLY A 296 11.14 -0.68 5.64
C GLY A 296 11.99 -1.89 6.06
N MET A 297 12.90 -2.35 5.20
CA MET A 297 13.86 -3.41 5.57
C MET A 297 14.87 -2.93 6.63
N ALA A 298 15.31 -1.68 6.56
CA ALA A 298 16.20 -1.09 7.57
C ALA A 298 15.52 -1.04 8.94
N ILE A 299 14.23 -0.69 9.02
CA ILE A 299 13.45 -0.70 10.27
C ILE A 299 13.42 -2.12 10.85
N ILE A 300 13.08 -3.14 10.06
CA ILE A 300 13.03 -4.54 10.51
C ILE A 300 14.40 -4.98 11.04
N THR A 301 15.47 -4.59 10.35
CA THR A 301 16.84 -4.94 10.75
C THR A 301 17.28 -4.21 12.02
N GLY A 302 16.91 -2.92 12.14
CA GLY A 302 17.28 -2.06 13.27
C GLY A 302 16.69 -2.53 14.60
N VAL A 303 15.43 -2.99 14.60
CA VAL A 303 14.76 -3.48 15.82
C VAL A 303 15.09 -4.95 16.14
N HIS A 304 15.70 -5.68 15.21
CA HIS A 304 16.08 -7.08 15.43
C HIS A 304 17.16 -7.18 16.51
N ASN A 305 16.96 -8.12 17.45
CA ASN A 305 17.92 -8.44 18.51
C ASN A 305 18.16 -7.32 19.53
N THR A 306 17.21 -6.39 19.67
CA THR A 306 17.19 -5.40 20.75
C THR A 306 16.55 -6.00 22.01
N PRO A 307 16.81 -5.44 23.21
CA PRO A 307 16.15 -5.87 24.45
C PRO A 307 14.62 -5.80 24.36
N PHE A 308 13.92 -6.76 24.97
CA PHE A 308 12.47 -6.74 25.08
C PHE A 308 12.04 -5.84 26.24
N GLY A 309 11.97 -4.53 25.97
CA GLY A 309 11.67 -3.47 26.96
C GLY A 309 11.66 -2.10 26.27
N ASP A 310 11.72 -1.08 27.08
CA ASP A 310 11.92 0.30 26.65
C ASP A 310 13.37 0.48 26.20
N ILE A 311 13.58 0.91 24.96
CA ILE A 311 14.92 1.02 24.37
C ILE A 311 14.91 1.97 23.16
N VAL A 312 15.90 2.83 23.07
CA VAL A 312 16.07 3.88 22.05
C VAL A 312 15.94 3.36 20.62
N ASP A 313 16.44 2.14 20.34
CA ASP A 313 16.39 1.51 19.01
C ASP A 313 14.96 1.38 18.44
N THR A 314 13.94 1.46 19.29
CA THR A 314 12.53 1.31 18.88
C THR A 314 11.71 2.59 19.07
N GLU A 315 12.37 3.69 19.45
CA GLU A 315 11.76 4.97 19.81
C GLU A 315 12.07 6.06 18.78
N ASP A 316 12.64 7.19 19.25
CA ASP A 316 12.75 8.44 18.51
C ASP A 316 13.49 8.29 17.17
N ASP A 317 14.66 7.66 17.14
CA ASP A 317 15.52 7.59 15.96
C ASP A 317 14.92 6.76 14.82
N VAL A 318 14.00 5.82 15.12
CA VAL A 318 13.33 5.02 14.09
C VAL A 318 12.13 5.73 13.46
N GLN A 319 11.51 6.68 14.18
CA GLN A 319 10.24 7.28 13.74
C GLN A 319 10.34 8.13 12.47
N PRO A 320 11.40 8.93 12.22
CA PRO A 320 11.58 9.63 10.95
C PRO A 320 11.71 8.67 9.77
N LEU A 321 12.36 7.54 9.99
CA LEU A 321 12.50 6.51 8.95
C LEU A 321 11.15 5.85 8.63
N VAL A 322 10.33 5.59 9.65
CA VAL A 322 8.95 5.11 9.50
C VAL A 322 8.12 6.11 8.69
N ALA A 323 8.12 7.38 9.08
CA ALA A 323 7.41 8.45 8.38
C ALA A 323 7.86 8.57 6.91
N SER A 324 9.17 8.48 6.66
CA SER A 324 9.75 8.50 5.31
C SER A 324 9.32 7.29 4.48
N THR A 325 9.27 6.11 5.07
CA THR A 325 8.82 4.87 4.42
C THR A 325 7.39 5.02 3.90
N PHE A 326 6.46 5.41 4.76
CA PHE A 326 5.06 5.57 4.37
C PHE A 326 4.82 6.74 3.41
N ARG A 327 5.51 7.86 3.60
CA ARG A 327 5.47 8.99 2.68
C ARG A 327 5.91 8.58 1.28
N ASP A 328 7.01 7.86 1.15
CA ASP A 328 7.55 7.44 -0.13
C ASP A 328 6.69 6.31 -0.75
N ALA A 329 6.15 5.40 0.05
CA ALA A 329 5.17 4.40 -0.40
C ALA A 329 3.92 5.07 -1.01
N LEU A 330 3.34 6.05 -0.31
CA LEU A 330 2.18 6.81 -0.77
C LEU A 330 2.48 7.55 -2.09
N ARG A 331 3.63 8.21 -2.20
CA ARG A 331 4.05 8.91 -3.42
C ARG A 331 4.18 7.95 -4.61
N ALA A 332 4.77 6.78 -4.40
CA ALA A 332 4.92 5.78 -5.45
C ALA A 332 3.55 5.30 -5.96
N VAL A 333 2.65 4.92 -5.06
CA VAL A 333 1.29 4.48 -5.41
C VAL A 333 0.51 5.58 -6.13
N ALA A 334 0.57 6.82 -5.64
CA ALA A 334 -0.12 7.96 -6.24
C ALA A 334 0.37 8.27 -7.68
N LEU A 335 1.68 8.14 -7.94
CA LEU A 335 2.24 8.31 -9.28
C LEU A 335 1.76 7.22 -10.24
N VAL A 336 1.69 5.97 -9.80
CA VAL A 336 1.15 4.88 -10.61
C VAL A 336 -0.34 5.10 -10.89
N ALA A 337 -1.13 5.48 -9.88
CA ALA A 337 -2.54 5.79 -10.05
C ALA A 337 -2.77 6.93 -11.06
N ALA A 338 -1.99 8.02 -10.95
CA ALA A 338 -2.04 9.13 -11.89
C ALA A 338 -1.68 8.68 -13.32
N SER A 339 -0.64 7.86 -13.45
CA SER A 339 -0.20 7.31 -14.73
C SER A 339 -1.29 6.46 -15.39
N MET A 340 -1.99 5.65 -14.61
CA MET A 340 -3.04 4.76 -15.11
C MET A 340 -4.35 5.50 -15.48
N ARG A 341 -4.69 6.58 -14.79
CA ARG A 341 -5.88 7.39 -15.15
C ARG A 341 -5.80 7.96 -16.56
N GLY A 342 -4.63 8.37 -16.99
CA GLY A 342 -4.40 8.97 -18.33
C GLY A 342 -3.71 8.04 -19.32
N ALA A 343 -3.67 6.74 -19.04
CA ALA A 343 -3.02 5.74 -19.90
C ALA A 343 -3.86 5.44 -21.15
N GLU A 344 -3.20 5.37 -22.29
CA GLU A 344 -3.76 4.96 -23.59
C GLU A 344 -3.01 3.73 -24.11
N PHE A 345 -3.75 2.70 -24.52
CA PHE A 345 -3.19 1.51 -25.14
C PHE A 345 -3.29 1.56 -26.67
N ASP A 346 -2.22 1.19 -27.36
CA ASP A 346 -2.24 0.98 -28.81
C ASP A 346 -2.88 -0.38 -29.12
N VAL A 347 -4.21 -0.36 -29.30
CA VAL A 347 -5.03 -1.55 -29.51
C VAL A 347 -4.59 -2.32 -30.77
N ALA A 348 -4.30 -1.59 -31.86
CA ALA A 348 -3.92 -2.22 -33.12
C ALA A 348 -2.59 -2.98 -32.99
N LYS A 349 -1.61 -2.39 -32.30
CA LYS A 349 -0.31 -3.02 -32.06
C LYS A 349 -0.42 -4.22 -31.12
N LEU A 350 -1.22 -4.11 -30.08
CA LEU A 350 -1.47 -5.20 -29.14
C LEU A 350 -2.12 -6.41 -29.83
N GLU A 351 -3.16 -6.17 -30.66
CA GLU A 351 -3.85 -7.21 -31.41
C GLU A 351 -2.94 -7.88 -32.46
N SER A 352 -2.14 -7.09 -33.19
CA SER A 352 -1.14 -7.63 -34.13
C SER A 352 -0.17 -8.57 -33.41
N ARG A 353 0.40 -8.13 -32.30
CA ARG A 353 1.35 -8.94 -31.52
C ARG A 353 0.71 -10.20 -30.91
N ALA A 354 -0.56 -10.14 -30.54
CA ALA A 354 -1.28 -11.32 -30.05
C ALA A 354 -1.50 -12.38 -31.14
N ALA A 355 -1.49 -11.99 -32.41
CA ALA A 355 -1.64 -12.91 -33.56
C ALA A 355 -0.32 -13.50 -34.07
N GLU A 356 0.82 -12.93 -33.67
CA GLU A 356 2.14 -13.31 -34.16
C GLU A 356 2.72 -14.54 -33.42
N GLY A 357 3.68 -15.23 -34.05
CA GLY A 357 4.57 -16.18 -33.39
C GLY A 357 3.92 -17.48 -32.91
N GLY A 358 2.70 -17.79 -33.36
CA GLY A 358 2.05 -19.06 -33.00
C GLY A 358 1.48 -19.12 -31.59
N THR A 359 1.20 -17.95 -30.97
CA THR A 359 0.66 -17.82 -29.60
C THR A 359 -0.65 -18.60 -29.38
N THR A 360 -1.39 -18.90 -30.45
CA THR A 360 -2.69 -19.57 -30.41
C THR A 360 -2.61 -21.08 -30.61
N LEU A 361 -1.44 -21.64 -30.90
CA LEU A 361 -1.30 -23.06 -31.28
C LEU A 361 -1.69 -24.04 -30.17
N THR A 362 -1.64 -23.62 -28.91
CA THR A 362 -2.20 -24.43 -27.81
C THR A 362 -3.69 -24.71 -28.03
N GLU A 363 -4.45 -23.74 -28.58
CA GLU A 363 -5.87 -23.95 -28.86
C GLU A 363 -6.08 -24.92 -30.03
N LEU A 364 -5.20 -24.89 -31.05
CA LEU A 364 -5.24 -25.91 -32.09
C LEU A 364 -5.03 -27.33 -31.52
N ALA A 365 -4.02 -27.49 -30.64
CA ALA A 365 -3.79 -28.78 -29.98
C ALA A 365 -4.97 -29.20 -29.11
N ASP A 366 -5.53 -28.30 -28.30
CA ASP A 366 -6.71 -28.53 -27.46
C ASP A 366 -7.92 -28.94 -28.31
N HIS A 367 -8.13 -28.30 -29.47
CA HIS A 367 -9.22 -28.59 -30.40
C HIS A 367 -9.07 -29.99 -30.96
N LEU A 368 -7.89 -30.38 -31.44
CA LEU A 368 -7.60 -31.71 -31.94
C LEU A 368 -7.86 -32.81 -30.88
N VAL A 369 -7.51 -32.54 -29.62
CA VAL A 369 -7.82 -33.46 -28.50
C VAL A 369 -9.34 -33.62 -28.31
N ARG A 370 -10.07 -32.49 -28.32
CA ARG A 370 -11.54 -32.50 -28.10
C ARG A 370 -12.26 -33.24 -29.21
N ASP A 371 -11.89 -32.99 -30.45
CA ASP A 371 -12.60 -33.50 -31.62
C ASP A 371 -12.21 -34.93 -31.96
N HIS A 372 -10.91 -35.26 -31.90
CA HIS A 372 -10.40 -36.56 -32.38
C HIS A 372 -10.01 -37.51 -31.26
N LYS A 373 -10.12 -37.08 -29.96
CA LYS A 373 -9.78 -37.89 -28.78
C LYS A 373 -8.34 -38.44 -28.81
N ILE A 374 -7.44 -37.79 -29.52
CA ILE A 374 -6.02 -38.15 -29.54
C ILE A 374 -5.32 -37.63 -28.28
N PRO A 375 -4.20 -38.26 -27.86
CA PRO A 375 -3.42 -37.77 -26.72
C PRO A 375 -2.93 -36.34 -26.94
N PHE A 376 -2.92 -35.50 -25.85
CA PHE A 376 -2.47 -34.11 -25.95
C PHE A 376 -1.04 -34.00 -26.49
N SER A 377 -0.12 -34.89 -26.09
CA SER A 377 1.27 -34.90 -26.59
C SER A 377 1.34 -35.06 -28.10
N THR A 378 0.48 -35.89 -28.67
CA THR A 378 0.37 -36.07 -30.12
C THR A 378 -0.20 -34.82 -30.79
N ALA A 379 -1.30 -34.28 -30.25
CA ALA A 379 -1.90 -33.03 -30.74
C ALA A 379 -0.92 -31.85 -30.70
N HIS A 380 -0.16 -31.73 -29.59
CA HIS A 380 0.88 -30.73 -29.44
C HIS A 380 1.98 -30.86 -30.51
N THR A 381 2.44 -32.10 -30.78
CA THR A 381 3.45 -32.33 -31.81
C THR A 381 2.90 -32.00 -33.20
N ILE A 382 1.63 -32.32 -33.47
CA ILE A 382 0.96 -31.93 -34.73
C ILE A 382 0.93 -30.42 -34.87
N ALA A 383 0.51 -29.70 -33.84
CA ALA A 383 0.49 -28.21 -33.83
C ALA A 383 1.88 -27.61 -34.04
N ALA A 384 2.91 -28.16 -33.43
CA ALA A 384 4.30 -27.70 -33.59
C ALA A 384 4.80 -27.91 -35.05
N ARG A 385 4.58 -29.09 -35.61
CA ARG A 385 4.95 -29.39 -37.00
C ARG A 385 4.12 -28.60 -38.01
N PHE A 386 2.86 -28.35 -37.72
CA PHE A 386 2.01 -27.47 -38.51
C PHE A 386 2.61 -26.06 -38.61
N LEU A 387 3.04 -25.47 -37.46
CA LEU A 387 3.70 -24.17 -37.48
C LEU A 387 4.99 -24.20 -38.30
N GLN A 388 5.83 -25.20 -38.09
CA GLN A 388 7.08 -25.35 -38.82
C GLN A 388 6.81 -25.44 -40.36
N LEU A 389 5.88 -26.28 -40.78
CA LEU A 389 5.53 -26.42 -42.19
C LEU A 389 5.00 -25.12 -42.79
N ARG A 390 4.17 -24.37 -42.05
CA ARG A 390 3.67 -23.06 -42.48
C ARG A 390 4.77 -21.97 -42.57
N CYS A 391 5.85 -22.10 -41.81
CA CYS A 391 7.02 -21.22 -41.95
C CYS A 391 7.91 -21.61 -43.15
N GLU A 392 8.09 -22.90 -43.39
CA GLU A 392 8.92 -23.45 -44.48
C GLU A 392 8.24 -23.35 -45.86
N GLU A 393 6.94 -23.59 -45.90
CA GLU A 393 6.12 -23.61 -47.13
C GLU A 393 4.88 -22.68 -46.98
N PRO A 394 5.08 -21.33 -47.04
CA PRO A 394 3.99 -20.36 -46.80
C PRO A 394 2.82 -20.47 -47.78
N ASP A 395 3.06 -20.97 -48.97
CA ASP A 395 2.07 -21.12 -50.04
C ASP A 395 1.13 -22.33 -49.85
N VAL A 396 1.47 -23.28 -48.97
CA VAL A 396 0.60 -24.41 -48.61
C VAL A 396 -0.54 -23.90 -47.74
N SER A 397 -1.79 -24.21 -48.12
CA SER A 397 -2.94 -23.76 -47.33
C SER A 397 -2.96 -24.38 -45.92
N PRO A 398 -3.54 -23.71 -44.91
CA PRO A 398 -3.61 -24.22 -43.53
C PRO A 398 -4.23 -25.64 -43.47
N GLY A 399 -5.33 -25.90 -44.21
CA GLY A 399 -5.98 -27.20 -44.24
C GLY A 399 -5.08 -28.30 -44.82
N ALA A 400 -4.40 -27.99 -45.94
CA ALA A 400 -3.46 -28.91 -46.57
C ALA A 400 -2.25 -29.18 -45.65
N ALA A 401 -1.73 -28.18 -45.00
CA ALA A 401 -0.61 -28.32 -44.05
C ALA A 401 -0.99 -29.22 -42.85
N LEU A 402 -2.15 -29.00 -42.27
CA LEU A 402 -2.63 -29.82 -41.15
C LEU A 402 -2.92 -31.26 -41.58
N ALA A 403 -3.55 -31.45 -42.75
CA ALA A 403 -3.82 -32.78 -43.30
C ALA A 403 -2.53 -33.57 -43.56
N ARG A 404 -1.49 -32.92 -44.12
CA ARG A 404 -0.18 -33.53 -44.38
C ARG A 404 0.52 -33.94 -43.06
N VAL A 405 0.62 -33.04 -42.11
CA VAL A 405 1.28 -33.32 -40.82
C VAL A 405 0.54 -34.42 -40.03
N SER A 406 -0.79 -34.37 -40.01
CA SER A 406 -1.58 -35.38 -39.29
C SER A 406 -1.51 -36.77 -39.96
N ALA A 407 -1.48 -36.84 -41.29
CA ALA A 407 -1.31 -38.10 -42.02
C ALA A 407 0.02 -38.78 -41.66
N ASP A 408 1.10 -38.01 -41.60
CA ASP A 408 2.43 -38.51 -41.22
C ASP A 408 2.47 -39.08 -39.79
N MET A 409 1.68 -38.51 -38.89
CA MET A 409 1.71 -38.87 -37.46
C MET A 409 0.66 -39.91 -37.05
N LEU A 410 -0.50 -39.88 -37.70
CA LEU A 410 -1.66 -40.73 -37.34
C LEU A 410 -1.94 -41.83 -38.38
N GLY A 411 -1.26 -41.80 -39.51
CA GLY A 411 -1.53 -42.70 -40.64
C GLY A 411 -2.76 -42.33 -41.47
N ALA A 412 -3.47 -41.23 -41.09
CA ALA A 412 -4.62 -40.70 -41.83
C ALA A 412 -4.70 -39.17 -41.65
N PRO A 413 -5.05 -38.42 -42.70
CA PRO A 413 -5.16 -36.98 -42.64
C PRO A 413 -6.39 -36.52 -41.83
N LEU A 414 -6.22 -35.55 -40.95
CA LEU A 414 -7.33 -34.82 -40.36
C LEU A 414 -7.79 -33.74 -41.33
N GLN A 415 -9.07 -33.71 -41.65
CA GLN A 415 -9.64 -32.79 -42.62
C GLN A 415 -10.28 -31.58 -41.94
N TYR A 416 -9.74 -30.40 -42.19
CA TYR A 416 -10.24 -29.10 -41.75
C TYR A 416 -10.24 -28.12 -42.92
N GLN A 417 -11.25 -27.27 -43.01
CA GLN A 417 -11.26 -26.16 -43.95
C GLN A 417 -10.33 -25.04 -43.47
N ASP A 418 -9.78 -24.27 -44.41
CA ASP A 418 -8.86 -23.19 -44.10
C ASP A 418 -9.49 -22.14 -43.15
N GLU A 419 -10.78 -21.80 -43.36
CA GLU A 419 -11.54 -20.88 -42.53
C GLU A 419 -11.72 -21.40 -41.11
N GLU A 420 -11.87 -22.71 -40.96
CA GLU A 420 -12.00 -23.33 -39.65
C GLU A 420 -10.69 -23.25 -38.84
N ILE A 421 -9.58 -23.56 -39.49
CA ILE A 421 -8.25 -23.42 -38.87
C ILE A 421 -7.98 -21.96 -38.52
N ALA A 422 -8.29 -21.02 -39.44
CA ALA A 422 -8.14 -19.60 -39.19
C ALA A 422 -8.97 -19.14 -37.98
N ARG A 423 -10.18 -19.65 -37.81
CA ARG A 423 -11.02 -19.40 -36.64
C ARG A 423 -10.39 -19.96 -35.36
N ILE A 424 -10.00 -21.25 -35.37
CA ILE A 424 -9.42 -21.96 -34.20
C ILE A 424 -8.13 -21.26 -33.75
N THR A 425 -7.29 -20.83 -34.68
CA THR A 425 -6.01 -20.19 -34.42
C THR A 425 -6.11 -18.65 -34.28
N SER A 426 -7.33 -18.10 -34.24
CA SER A 426 -7.48 -16.65 -33.99
C SER A 426 -7.29 -16.30 -32.51
N PRO A 427 -6.62 -15.19 -32.16
CA PRO A 427 -6.48 -14.74 -30.78
C PRO A 427 -7.82 -14.49 -30.09
N ARG A 428 -8.83 -14.02 -30.83
CA ARG A 428 -10.18 -13.78 -30.30
C ARG A 428 -10.86 -15.08 -29.90
N HIS A 429 -10.87 -16.08 -30.76
CA HIS A 429 -11.41 -17.41 -30.42
C HIS A 429 -10.67 -18.01 -29.21
N PHE A 430 -9.34 -17.88 -29.21
CA PHE A 430 -8.51 -18.35 -28.10
C PHE A 430 -8.98 -17.80 -26.73
N VAL A 431 -9.28 -16.52 -26.65
CA VAL A 431 -9.79 -15.85 -25.44
C VAL A 431 -11.23 -16.27 -25.12
N GLU A 432 -12.11 -16.31 -26.13
CA GLU A 432 -13.54 -16.59 -25.94
C GLU A 432 -13.85 -18.00 -25.42
N VAL A 433 -13.00 -18.98 -25.73
CA VAL A 433 -13.22 -20.37 -25.27
C VAL A 433 -12.71 -20.62 -23.85
N ARG A 434 -11.93 -19.72 -23.27
CA ARG A 434 -11.37 -19.85 -21.91
C ARG A 434 -12.31 -19.30 -20.85
N ARG A 435 -13.41 -20.03 -20.62
CA ARG A 435 -14.57 -19.63 -19.79
C ARG A 435 -14.50 -20.12 -18.35
N THR A 436 -13.40 -20.78 -17.97
CA THR A 436 -13.21 -21.20 -16.57
C THR A 436 -13.11 -20.00 -15.64
N PRO A 437 -13.52 -20.11 -14.37
CA PRO A 437 -13.37 -19.02 -13.40
C PRO A 437 -11.93 -18.48 -13.37
N GLY A 438 -11.79 -17.15 -13.47
CA GLY A 438 -10.49 -16.49 -13.56
C GLY A 438 -9.86 -16.47 -14.97
N GLY A 439 -10.52 -17.02 -15.98
CA GLY A 439 -10.05 -16.98 -17.38
C GLY A 439 -10.34 -15.64 -18.07
N PRO A 440 -9.74 -15.43 -19.27
CA PRO A 440 -9.84 -14.15 -19.99
C PRO A 440 -11.13 -13.97 -20.81
N ALA A 441 -12.05 -14.93 -20.84
CA ALA A 441 -13.27 -14.80 -21.64
C ALA A 441 -14.08 -13.57 -21.21
N PRO A 442 -14.75 -12.85 -22.17
CA PRO A 442 -15.42 -11.59 -21.89
C PRO A 442 -16.48 -11.66 -20.78
N ALA A 443 -17.21 -12.76 -20.67
CA ALA A 443 -18.19 -12.97 -19.61
C ALA A 443 -17.53 -13.07 -18.24
N GLU A 444 -16.40 -13.77 -18.15
CA GLU A 444 -15.65 -13.95 -16.91
C GLU A 444 -14.95 -12.65 -16.46
N THR A 445 -14.32 -11.93 -17.38
CA THR A 445 -13.71 -10.64 -17.07
C THR A 445 -14.75 -9.60 -16.64
N THR A 446 -15.95 -9.60 -17.27
CA THR A 446 -17.07 -8.75 -16.85
C THR A 446 -17.50 -9.06 -15.41
N ARG A 447 -17.66 -10.35 -15.09
CA ARG A 447 -18.00 -10.81 -13.75
C ARG A 447 -16.92 -10.39 -12.72
N ALA A 448 -15.64 -10.59 -13.07
CA ALA A 448 -14.52 -10.25 -12.19
C ALA A 448 -14.43 -8.73 -11.92
N ILE A 449 -14.64 -7.90 -12.94
CA ILE A 449 -14.69 -6.43 -12.77
C ILE A 449 -15.81 -6.03 -11.79
N ALA A 450 -17.01 -6.62 -11.94
CA ALA A 450 -18.12 -6.31 -11.04
C ALA A 450 -17.80 -6.71 -9.59
N LEU A 451 -17.27 -7.90 -9.36
CA LEU A 451 -16.86 -8.36 -8.02
C LEU A 451 -15.78 -7.46 -7.40
N SER A 452 -14.76 -7.07 -8.18
CA SER A 452 -13.72 -6.16 -7.68
C SER A 452 -14.25 -4.76 -7.36
N ARG A 453 -15.24 -4.26 -8.10
CA ARG A 453 -15.92 -2.99 -7.75
C ARG A 453 -16.66 -3.11 -6.41
N ASP A 454 -17.32 -4.22 -6.14
CA ASP A 454 -17.98 -4.48 -4.86
C ASP A 454 -16.96 -4.56 -3.70
N VAL A 455 -15.80 -5.20 -3.94
CA VAL A 455 -14.69 -5.23 -2.95
C VAL A 455 -14.17 -3.83 -2.71
N LEU A 456 -13.94 -3.04 -3.76
CA LEU A 456 -13.50 -1.65 -3.65
C LEU A 456 -14.48 -0.80 -2.83
N GLY A 457 -15.79 -0.96 -3.08
CA GLY A 457 -16.84 -0.28 -2.33
C GLY A 457 -16.81 -0.61 -0.84
N ARG A 458 -16.63 -1.90 -0.48
CA ARG A 458 -16.50 -2.32 0.93
C ARG A 458 -15.23 -1.78 1.59
N ASP A 459 -14.11 -1.74 0.88
CA ASP A 459 -12.85 -1.20 1.41
C ASP A 459 -12.93 0.31 1.63
N ARG A 460 -13.58 1.05 0.74
CA ARG A 460 -13.87 2.48 0.92
C ARG A 460 -14.75 2.74 2.12
N ALA A 461 -15.85 2.01 2.24
CA ALA A 461 -16.74 2.14 3.39
C ALA A 461 -16.04 1.85 4.72
N TRP A 462 -15.11 0.90 4.74
CA TRP A 462 -14.27 0.65 5.92
C TRP A 462 -13.35 1.85 6.24
N LEU A 463 -12.69 2.42 5.23
CA LEU A 463 -11.81 3.57 5.42
C LEU A 463 -12.59 4.81 5.89
N ASP A 464 -13.75 5.08 5.28
CA ASP A 464 -14.62 6.20 5.65
C ASP A 464 -15.11 6.08 7.09
N LYS A 465 -15.56 4.88 7.50
CA LYS A 465 -15.96 4.59 8.88
C LYS A 465 -14.79 4.75 9.86
N THR A 466 -13.58 4.38 9.45
CA THR A 466 -12.37 4.56 10.26
C THR A 466 -12.08 6.05 10.48
N HIS A 467 -12.12 6.85 9.42
CA HIS A 467 -11.93 8.31 9.53
C HIS A 467 -13.05 8.98 10.36
N GLU A 468 -14.28 8.53 10.23
CA GLU A 468 -15.42 9.02 11.03
C GLU A 468 -15.19 8.71 12.51
N ALA A 469 -14.83 7.48 12.87
CA ALA A 469 -14.55 7.09 14.26
C ALA A 469 -13.43 7.92 14.89
N LEU A 470 -12.38 8.25 14.14
CA LEU A 470 -11.29 9.10 14.60
C LEU A 470 -11.74 10.56 14.82
N ARG A 471 -12.55 11.10 13.90
CA ARG A 471 -13.14 12.45 14.05
C ARG A 471 -14.08 12.53 15.24
N ASP A 472 -14.91 11.51 15.45
CA ASP A 472 -15.83 11.44 16.57
C ASP A 472 -15.11 11.36 17.91
N ALA A 473 -13.98 10.62 17.97
CA ALA A 473 -13.14 10.59 19.16
C ALA A 473 -12.53 11.96 19.46
N ASP A 474 -12.06 12.68 18.44
CA ASP A 474 -11.55 14.05 18.60
C ASP A 474 -12.65 14.99 19.08
N ALA A 475 -13.84 14.92 18.52
CA ALA A 475 -14.99 15.73 18.94
C ALA A 475 -15.39 15.44 20.41
N ARG A 476 -15.49 14.13 20.78
CA ARG A 476 -15.76 13.74 22.18
C ARG A 476 -14.68 14.24 23.15
N ARG A 477 -13.40 14.13 22.79
CA ARG A 477 -12.30 14.63 23.62
C ARG A 477 -12.43 16.14 23.85
N ARG A 478 -12.68 16.93 22.80
CA ARG A 478 -12.89 18.37 22.92
C ARG A 478 -14.07 18.70 23.81
N GLN A 479 -15.24 18.11 23.53
CA GLN A 479 -16.46 18.33 24.31
C GLN A 479 -16.25 18.02 25.80
N ARG A 480 -15.63 16.86 26.12
CA ARG A 480 -15.37 16.47 27.52
C ARG A 480 -14.31 17.35 28.18
N SER A 481 -13.37 17.88 27.45
CA SER A 481 -12.39 18.85 28.00
C SER A 481 -13.00 20.22 28.25
N GLU A 482 -14.02 20.64 27.48
CA GLU A 482 -14.67 21.95 27.65
C GLU A 482 -15.48 22.09 28.94
N VAL A 483 -15.89 20.98 29.54
CA VAL A 483 -16.67 20.98 30.79
C VAL A 483 -15.81 20.85 32.06
N LEU A 484 -14.46 20.80 31.92
CA LEU A 484 -13.54 20.80 33.06
C LEU A 484 -13.43 22.19 33.68
#